data_fb51bd8d2584a17fcd94226123a17a76
#
_entry.id   fb51bd8d2584a17fcd94226123a17a76
#
_cell.length_a   1.000
_cell.length_b   1.000
_cell.length_c   1.000
_cell.angle_alpha   90.00
_cell.angle_beta   90.00
_cell.angle_gamma   90.00
#
_symmetry.space_group_name_H-M   'P 1'
#
loop_
_entity.id
_entity.type
_entity.pdbx_description
1 polymer ?
#
loop_
_entity_poly.entity_id
_entity_poly.type
_entity_poly.pdbx_seq_one_letter_code
_entity_poly.pdbx_strand_id
1 'polypeptide(L)'
;MKRARQAALALLVGGIAVVGGDSSGGAQAGAQASCTVSIAVANVHVASSSTYVVPGTLTHACGAISASWDMLQGARLISSWFLWSGGSTPLSEGQSDKAYFYPSTEPLGTYQASPNSADDTNYDALPQNSYQFSIKVNSRISISGYRSAKNVYVRARVTQFNPNANFGLGSWTNSQGRSVDFYQNRSGWKRVGAKTTGKNGYTAYLKVLSPARRSYRATVSPTPTNWDQTSTAISR
;
A
#
# COMPACT_ATOMS: atom_id res chain seq x y z
N MET A 1 34.82 16.44 22.56
CA MET A 1 34.65 17.85 22.91
C MET A 1 33.18 18.23 22.77
N LYS A 2 32.64 18.83 23.84
CA LYS A 2 31.39 19.59 24.04
C LYS A 2 30.05 19.07 23.46
N ARG A 3 29.28 18.47 24.37
CA ARG A 3 27.82 18.28 24.28
C ARG A 3 27.12 19.62 24.46
N ALA A 4 26.13 19.96 23.62
CA ALA A 4 25.17 21.01 23.89
C ALA A 4 23.81 20.37 24.18
N ARG A 5 23.33 20.54 25.40
CA ARG A 5 21.97 20.26 25.86
C ARG A 5 21.10 21.46 25.51
N GLN A 6 19.97 21.27 24.89
CA GLN A 6 18.92 22.29 24.83
C GLN A 6 17.79 21.91 25.79
N ALA A 7 17.49 22.85 26.67
CA ALA A 7 16.48 22.74 27.72
C ALA A 7 15.07 23.08 27.16
N ALA A 8 14.08 22.34 27.65
CA ALA A 8 12.69 22.65 27.46
C ALA A 8 12.26 23.81 28.36
N LEU A 9 11.57 24.79 27.79
CA LEU A 9 10.94 25.90 28.51
C LEU A 9 9.42 25.60 28.58
N ALA A 10 8.95 25.32 29.80
CA ALA A 10 7.52 25.19 30.10
C ALA A 10 7.00 26.59 30.47
N LEU A 11 6.01 27.08 29.72
CA LEU A 11 5.24 28.28 30.10
C LEU A 11 3.96 27.85 30.79
N LEU A 12 3.90 28.08 32.08
CA LEU A 12 2.68 28.12 32.89
C LEU A 12 2.00 29.48 32.64
N VAL A 13 0.78 29.49 32.14
CA VAL A 13 -0.07 30.67 32.19
C VAL A 13 -1.20 30.39 33.15
N GLY A 14 -1.17 31.17 34.23
CA GLY A 14 -2.14 31.09 35.32
C GLY A 14 -3.53 31.59 34.96
N GLY A 15 -4.49 31.05 35.70
CA GLY A 15 -5.92 31.33 35.56
C GLY A 15 -6.29 32.73 36.05
N ILE A 16 -7.33 33.26 35.43
CA ILE A 16 -8.17 34.30 36.02
C ILE A 16 -9.61 33.79 35.99
N ALA A 17 -10.16 33.51 37.17
CA ALA A 17 -11.58 33.28 37.36
C ALA A 17 -12.31 34.62 37.36
N VAL A 18 -13.27 34.77 36.44
CA VAL A 18 -14.29 35.84 36.55
C VAL A 18 -15.63 35.15 36.80
N VAL A 19 -16.15 35.42 37.99
CA VAL A 19 -17.50 35.07 38.40
C VAL A 19 -18.43 36.23 38.03
N GLY A 20 -19.52 35.92 37.39
CA GLY A 20 -20.67 36.79 37.44
C GLY A 20 -21.51 36.90 36.15
N GLY A 21 -22.77 36.53 36.23
CA GLY A 21 -23.80 37.06 35.38
C GLY A 21 -24.69 36.06 34.67
N ASP A 22 -25.87 35.83 35.26
CA ASP A 22 -27.03 35.14 34.66
C ASP A 22 -27.33 35.61 33.24
N SER A 23 -27.71 34.71 32.35
CA SER A 23 -29.06 34.67 31.76
C SER A 23 -29.05 33.99 30.38
N SER A 24 -30.16 33.28 30.20
CA SER A 24 -30.76 32.85 28.92
C SER A 24 -30.09 31.68 28.18
N GLY A 25 -30.84 30.58 28.20
CA GLY A 25 -30.65 29.35 27.46
C GLY A 25 -30.44 29.58 25.97
N GLY A 26 -29.19 29.66 25.60
CA GLY A 26 -28.73 29.30 24.28
C GLY A 26 -28.51 27.82 24.33
N ALA A 27 -29.31 27.03 23.63
CA ALA A 27 -28.95 25.66 23.31
C ALA A 27 -27.52 25.68 22.72
N GLN A 28 -26.54 25.25 23.50
CA GLN A 28 -25.26 24.88 22.94
C GLN A 28 -25.59 23.77 21.90
N ALA A 29 -25.65 24.20 20.63
CA ALA A 29 -25.52 23.24 19.54
C ALA A 29 -24.25 22.50 19.82
N GLY A 30 -24.35 21.30 20.42
CA GLY A 30 -23.25 20.38 20.62
C GLY A 30 -22.57 20.32 19.27
N ALA A 31 -21.26 20.59 19.25
CA ALA A 31 -20.47 20.40 18.05
C ALA A 31 -20.73 18.95 17.61
N GLN A 32 -21.61 18.79 16.63
CA GLN A 32 -21.82 17.50 15.98
C GLN A 32 -20.44 17.10 15.47
N ALA A 33 -19.93 15.99 16.01
CA ALA A 33 -18.68 15.42 15.52
C ALA A 33 -18.83 15.36 14.00
N SER A 34 -18.04 16.17 13.28
CA SER A 34 -18.15 16.31 11.84
C SER A 34 -17.90 14.95 11.22
N CYS A 35 -18.96 14.31 10.76
CA CYS A 35 -18.85 13.03 10.06
C CYS A 35 -18.06 13.27 8.77
N THR A 36 -17.08 12.40 8.48
CA THR A 36 -16.22 12.50 7.30
C THR A 36 -16.61 11.43 6.30
N VAL A 37 -17.03 11.82 5.11
CA VAL A 37 -17.32 10.92 3.99
C VAL A 37 -16.02 10.21 3.61
N SER A 38 -16.02 8.88 3.61
CA SER A 38 -14.77 8.12 3.53
C SER A 38 -14.82 7.02 2.48
N ILE A 39 -13.73 6.92 1.70
CA ILE A 39 -13.47 5.87 0.71
C ILE A 39 -12.31 5.01 1.15
N ALA A 40 -12.37 3.71 0.80
CA ALA A 40 -11.25 2.79 0.88
C ALA A 40 -10.95 2.21 -0.51
N VAL A 41 -9.67 2.04 -0.82
CA VAL A 41 -9.18 1.53 -2.11
C VAL A 41 -8.16 0.42 -1.84
N ALA A 42 -8.36 -0.76 -2.43
CA ALA A 42 -7.43 -1.86 -2.29
C ALA A 42 -6.14 -1.64 -3.10
N ASN A 43 -5.05 -2.21 -2.62
CA ASN A 43 -3.80 -2.27 -3.39
C ASN A 43 -3.99 -3.11 -4.67
N VAL A 44 -3.35 -2.68 -5.77
CA VAL A 44 -3.45 -3.34 -7.08
C VAL A 44 -2.18 -4.10 -7.40
N HIS A 45 -2.34 -5.37 -7.77
CA HIS A 45 -1.27 -6.29 -8.15
C HIS A 45 -1.26 -6.48 -9.67
N VAL A 46 -0.38 -5.78 -10.38
CA VAL A 46 -0.29 -5.81 -11.84
C VAL A 46 0.45 -7.07 -12.30
N ALA A 47 -0.25 -7.95 -13.00
CA ALA A 47 0.27 -9.22 -13.54
C ALA A 47 -0.07 -9.42 -15.04
N SER A 48 -0.75 -8.46 -15.66
CA SER A 48 -1.09 -8.43 -17.08
C SER A 48 -0.97 -6.99 -17.60
N SER A 49 -1.01 -6.82 -18.91
CA SER A 49 -1.10 -5.50 -19.57
C SER A 49 -2.53 -5.00 -19.74
N SER A 50 -3.51 -5.81 -19.36
CA SER A 50 -4.93 -5.42 -19.43
C SER A 50 -5.22 -4.23 -18.52
N THR A 51 -6.23 -3.46 -18.87
CA THR A 51 -6.77 -2.41 -17.98
C THR A 51 -7.22 -3.01 -16.65
N TYR A 52 -6.81 -2.39 -15.57
CA TYR A 52 -7.26 -2.74 -14.23
C TYR A 52 -8.41 -1.84 -13.80
N VAL A 53 -9.45 -2.47 -13.29
CA VAL A 53 -10.50 -1.79 -12.55
C VAL A 53 -10.02 -1.63 -11.11
N VAL A 54 -10.06 -0.39 -10.60
CA VAL A 54 -9.66 -0.03 -9.24
C VAL A 54 -10.93 0.41 -8.52
N PRO A 55 -11.60 -0.47 -7.77
CA PRO A 55 -12.81 -0.10 -7.04
C PRO A 55 -12.47 0.82 -5.87
N GLY A 56 -13.20 1.92 -5.75
CA GLY A 56 -13.27 2.75 -4.55
C GLY A 56 -14.57 2.44 -3.82
N THR A 57 -14.50 1.99 -2.57
CA THR A 57 -15.67 1.59 -1.79
C THR A 57 -15.94 2.60 -0.68
N LEU A 58 -17.15 3.11 -0.61
CA LEU A 58 -17.60 4.03 0.43
C LEU A 58 -17.65 3.31 1.78
N THR A 59 -16.90 3.79 2.75
CA THR A 59 -16.85 3.21 4.10
C THR A 59 -17.70 3.99 5.10
N HIS A 60 -17.86 5.30 4.89
CA HIS A 60 -18.77 6.15 5.66
C HIS A 60 -19.45 7.15 4.71
N ALA A 61 -20.78 7.14 4.70
CA ALA A 61 -21.57 7.96 3.79
C ALA A 61 -21.91 9.36 4.37
N CYS A 62 -22.04 9.47 5.68
CA CYS A 62 -22.32 10.74 6.39
C CYS A 62 -23.52 11.52 5.87
N GLY A 63 -24.50 10.86 5.26
CA GLY A 63 -25.67 11.52 4.66
C GLY A 63 -25.39 12.14 3.28
N ALA A 64 -24.24 11.92 2.68
CA ALA A 64 -23.91 12.39 1.33
C ALA A 64 -24.87 11.81 0.29
N ILE A 65 -25.29 12.63 -0.67
CA ILE A 65 -26.03 12.21 -1.88
C ILE A 65 -25.10 12.07 -3.07
N SER A 66 -23.95 12.73 -3.02
CA SER A 66 -22.86 12.61 -3.99
C SER A 66 -21.50 12.64 -3.30
N ALA A 67 -20.53 11.93 -3.85
CA ALA A 67 -19.14 12.02 -3.40
C ALA A 67 -18.17 11.62 -4.53
N SER A 68 -17.06 12.33 -4.66
CA SER A 68 -16.05 12.05 -5.66
C SER A 68 -14.63 12.16 -5.10
N TRP A 69 -13.74 11.34 -5.62
CA TRP A 69 -12.31 11.38 -5.33
C TRP A 69 -11.50 11.27 -6.61
N ASP A 70 -10.38 11.95 -6.65
CA ASP A 70 -9.42 11.86 -7.72
C ASP A 70 -8.34 10.84 -7.39
N MET A 71 -8.06 9.94 -8.33
CA MET A 71 -6.91 9.02 -8.25
C MET A 71 -5.67 9.76 -8.74
N LEU A 72 -4.82 10.16 -7.80
CA LEU A 72 -3.62 10.93 -8.08
C LEU A 72 -2.35 10.10 -7.89
N GLN A 73 -1.35 10.34 -8.75
CA GLN A 73 0.03 9.98 -8.48
C GLN A 73 0.88 11.25 -8.45
N GLY A 74 1.31 11.66 -7.25
CA GLY A 74 1.82 13.01 -7.04
C GLY A 74 0.75 14.06 -7.38
N ALA A 75 1.06 14.95 -8.32
CA ALA A 75 0.11 15.96 -8.81
C ALA A 75 -0.63 15.53 -10.09
N ARG A 76 -0.37 14.33 -10.61
CA ARG A 76 -0.97 13.85 -11.87
C ARG A 76 -2.30 13.15 -11.59
N LEU A 77 -3.38 13.65 -12.18
CA LEU A 77 -4.67 12.98 -12.24
C LEU A 77 -4.59 11.79 -13.21
N ILE A 78 -5.01 10.62 -12.74
CA ILE A 78 -5.04 9.36 -13.50
C ILE A 78 -6.47 8.99 -13.86
N SER A 79 -7.36 8.99 -12.86
CA SER A 79 -8.76 8.63 -12.98
C SER A 79 -9.51 9.21 -11.79
N SER A 80 -10.83 8.99 -11.71
CA SER A 80 -11.65 9.45 -10.58
C SER A 80 -12.70 8.40 -10.26
N TRP A 81 -13.21 8.44 -9.02
CA TRP A 81 -14.41 7.74 -8.58
C TRP A 81 -15.51 8.77 -8.38
N PHE A 82 -16.72 8.43 -8.80
CA PHE A 82 -17.89 9.26 -8.59
C PHE A 82 -19.09 8.41 -8.13
N LEU A 83 -19.56 8.68 -6.94
CA LEU A 83 -20.71 8.04 -6.34
C LEU A 83 -21.87 9.03 -6.31
N TRP A 84 -23.03 8.61 -6.78
CA TRP A 84 -24.23 9.41 -6.79
C TRP A 84 -25.46 8.55 -6.52
N SER A 85 -26.37 9.05 -5.70
CA SER A 85 -27.58 8.34 -5.30
C SER A 85 -28.76 8.53 -6.26
N GLY A 86 -28.66 9.45 -7.21
CA GLY A 86 -29.73 9.78 -8.16
C GLY A 86 -30.77 10.75 -7.62
N GLY A 87 -30.58 11.33 -6.45
CA GLY A 87 -31.56 12.27 -5.88
C GLY A 87 -31.35 12.60 -4.41
N SER A 88 -32.44 12.73 -3.67
CA SER A 88 -32.43 13.12 -2.25
C SER A 88 -32.16 11.97 -1.26
N THR A 89 -31.97 10.75 -1.74
CA THR A 89 -31.65 9.61 -0.87
C THR A 89 -30.14 9.58 -0.63
N PRO A 90 -29.66 9.53 0.63
CA PRO A 90 -28.24 9.42 0.91
C PRO A 90 -27.61 8.18 0.30
N LEU A 91 -26.31 8.27 -0.01
CA LEU A 91 -25.46 7.14 -0.38
C LEU A 91 -25.44 6.11 0.75
N SER A 92 -25.27 4.85 0.41
CA SER A 92 -25.14 3.75 1.37
C SER A 92 -23.68 3.31 1.50
N GLU A 93 -23.26 2.97 2.71
CA GLU A 93 -21.98 2.33 2.94
C GLU A 93 -21.89 1.03 2.14
N GLY A 94 -20.70 0.73 1.63
CA GLY A 94 -20.46 -0.41 0.74
C GLY A 94 -20.70 -0.12 -0.75
N GLN A 95 -21.32 1.01 -1.12
CA GLN A 95 -21.37 1.42 -2.52
C GLN A 95 -19.96 1.61 -3.07
N SER A 96 -19.75 1.27 -4.33
CA SER A 96 -18.44 1.38 -4.99
C SER A 96 -18.59 1.90 -6.42
N ASP A 97 -17.57 2.65 -6.83
CA ASP A 97 -17.37 3.06 -8.21
C ASP A 97 -16.01 2.59 -8.72
N LYS A 98 -15.75 2.73 -10.00
CA LYS A 98 -14.62 2.16 -10.72
C LYS A 98 -13.75 3.24 -11.32
N ALA A 99 -12.54 3.40 -10.81
CA ALA A 99 -11.48 4.06 -11.55
C ALA A 99 -10.74 3.04 -12.44
N TYR A 100 -10.04 3.53 -13.45
CA TYR A 100 -9.33 2.69 -14.41
C TYR A 100 -7.83 3.00 -14.37
N PHE A 101 -7.01 1.95 -14.49
CA PHE A 101 -5.57 2.02 -14.52
C PHE A 101 -5.03 1.23 -15.73
N TYR A 102 -4.15 1.87 -16.50
CA TYR A 102 -3.56 1.31 -17.73
C TYR A 102 -2.06 1.06 -17.51
N PRO A 103 -1.64 -0.19 -17.21
CA PRO A 103 -0.27 -0.49 -16.77
C PRO A 103 0.83 -0.14 -17.77
N SER A 104 0.51 -0.05 -19.08
CA SER A 104 1.47 0.28 -20.12
C SER A 104 1.73 1.78 -20.30
N THR A 105 0.86 2.64 -19.77
CA THR A 105 0.94 4.09 -19.96
C THR A 105 1.04 4.87 -18.65
N GLU A 106 0.61 4.27 -17.56
CA GLU A 106 0.55 4.92 -16.26
C GLU A 106 1.65 4.41 -15.33
N PRO A 107 2.24 5.32 -14.54
CA PRO A 107 3.36 4.95 -13.69
C PRO A 107 2.92 4.06 -12.54
N LEU A 108 3.80 3.13 -12.13
CA LEU A 108 3.60 2.27 -10.96
C LEU A 108 4.03 3.00 -9.69
N GLY A 109 3.48 2.65 -8.54
CA GLY A 109 3.92 3.18 -7.25
C GLY A 109 2.79 3.43 -6.27
N THR A 110 2.96 4.47 -5.44
CA THR A 110 1.97 4.91 -4.47
C THR A 110 1.03 5.92 -5.11
N TYR A 111 -0.24 5.75 -4.83
CA TYR A 111 -1.36 6.56 -5.28
C TYR A 111 -2.12 7.13 -4.10
N GLN A 112 -2.86 8.19 -4.35
CA GLN A 112 -3.77 8.80 -3.38
C GLN A 112 -5.16 8.92 -3.99
N ALA A 113 -6.18 8.47 -3.27
CA ALA A 113 -7.53 8.94 -3.47
C ALA A 113 -7.64 10.29 -2.75
N SER A 114 -7.69 11.37 -3.51
CA SER A 114 -7.74 12.75 -3.02
C SER A 114 -9.19 13.23 -3.01
N PRO A 115 -9.67 13.86 -1.94
CA PRO A 115 -10.97 14.48 -1.91
C PRO A 115 -11.18 15.41 -3.11
N ASN A 116 -12.36 15.37 -3.71
CA ASN A 116 -12.76 16.31 -4.75
C ASN A 116 -14.04 17.03 -4.34
N SER A 117 -15.18 16.32 -4.21
CA SER A 117 -16.43 16.90 -3.70
C SER A 117 -17.28 15.85 -2.99
N ALA A 118 -18.01 16.26 -1.97
CA ALA A 118 -19.12 15.50 -1.40
C ALA A 118 -20.18 16.48 -0.90
N ASP A 119 -21.44 16.18 -1.20
CA ASP A 119 -22.57 17.04 -0.89
C ASP A 119 -23.67 16.25 -0.19
N ASP A 120 -24.33 16.87 0.79
CA ASP A 120 -25.52 16.34 1.46
C ASP A 120 -26.80 16.65 0.68
N THR A 121 -27.97 16.31 1.26
CA THR A 121 -29.30 16.56 0.67
C THR A 121 -29.64 18.04 0.52
N ASN A 122 -28.95 18.94 1.19
CA ASN A 122 -29.09 20.39 1.06
C ASN A 122 -28.07 21.01 0.11
N TYR A 123 -27.21 20.18 -0.50
CA TYR A 123 -26.03 20.57 -1.28
C TYR A 123 -24.97 21.30 -0.46
N ASP A 124 -24.93 21.04 0.85
CA ASP A 124 -23.87 21.52 1.71
C ASP A 124 -22.66 20.59 1.60
N ALA A 125 -21.46 21.19 1.47
CA ALA A 125 -20.22 20.44 1.31
C ALA A 125 -19.87 19.65 2.58
N LEU A 126 -19.55 18.37 2.40
CA LEU A 126 -19.14 17.46 3.47
C LEU A 126 -17.62 17.22 3.44
N PRO A 127 -16.97 17.10 4.62
CA PRO A 127 -15.58 16.74 4.69
C PRO A 127 -15.35 15.32 4.16
N GLN A 128 -14.21 15.12 3.48
CA GLN A 128 -13.82 13.84 2.90
C GLN A 128 -12.45 13.40 3.40
N ASN A 129 -12.20 12.06 3.45
CA ASN A 129 -10.88 11.51 3.74
C ASN A 129 -9.98 11.51 2.50
N SER A 130 -8.67 11.57 2.74
CA SER A 130 -7.66 11.10 1.78
C SER A 130 -7.31 9.65 2.09
N TYR A 131 -7.04 8.83 1.05
CA TYR A 131 -6.66 7.45 1.23
C TYR A 131 -5.47 7.08 0.34
N GLN A 132 -4.43 6.46 0.91
CA GLN A 132 -3.27 6.01 0.16
C GLN A 132 -3.34 4.51 -0.14
N PHE A 133 -2.98 4.15 -1.37
CA PHE A 133 -2.88 2.77 -1.82
C PHE A 133 -1.72 2.61 -2.79
N SER A 134 -1.42 1.39 -3.21
CA SER A 134 -0.30 1.11 -4.11
C SER A 134 -0.73 0.31 -5.32
N ILE A 135 -0.23 0.70 -6.50
CA ILE A 135 -0.32 -0.06 -7.74
C ILE A 135 1.10 -0.49 -8.12
N LYS A 136 1.39 -1.78 -8.02
CA LYS A 136 2.73 -2.32 -8.24
C LYS A 136 2.66 -3.60 -9.06
N VAL A 137 3.75 -3.88 -9.80
CA VAL A 137 3.84 -5.15 -10.54
C VAL A 137 4.12 -6.31 -9.61
N ASN A 138 3.59 -7.46 -9.98
CA ASN A 138 3.87 -8.71 -9.29
C ASN A 138 5.30 -9.18 -9.55
N SER A 139 5.88 -9.78 -8.53
CA SER A 139 7.13 -10.53 -8.62
C SER A 139 6.85 -12.03 -8.57
N ARG A 140 7.70 -12.84 -9.19
CA ARG A 140 7.75 -14.29 -9.02
C ARG A 140 9.12 -14.67 -8.51
N ILE A 141 9.16 -15.56 -7.54
CA ILE A 141 10.41 -16.07 -6.99
C ILE A 141 10.37 -17.59 -6.94
N SER A 142 11.44 -18.21 -7.39
CA SER A 142 11.71 -19.64 -7.22
C SER A 142 13.02 -19.84 -6.50
N ILE A 143 13.13 -20.92 -5.75
CA ILE A 143 14.36 -21.33 -5.08
C ILE A 143 14.82 -22.67 -5.63
N SER A 144 16.12 -22.81 -5.82
CA SER A 144 16.78 -24.07 -6.19
C SER A 144 18.01 -24.27 -5.34
N GLY A 145 18.50 -25.50 -5.26
CA GLY A 145 19.71 -25.76 -4.49
C GLY A 145 20.12 -27.22 -4.54
N TYR A 146 21.29 -27.48 -4.01
CA TYR A 146 21.85 -28.82 -3.86
C TYR A 146 22.58 -28.96 -2.53
N ARG A 147 22.81 -30.19 -2.12
CA ARG A 147 23.59 -30.53 -0.92
C ARG A 147 24.95 -31.07 -1.33
N SER A 148 26.00 -30.68 -0.61
CA SER A 148 27.34 -31.23 -0.70
C SER A 148 27.88 -31.43 0.72
N ALA A 149 28.01 -32.66 1.15
CA ALA A 149 28.36 -33.06 2.52
C ALA A 149 27.44 -32.36 3.57
N LYS A 150 28.00 -31.60 4.50
CA LYS A 150 27.29 -30.86 5.55
C LYS A 150 26.79 -29.47 5.08
N ASN A 151 27.02 -29.11 3.81
CA ASN A 151 26.63 -27.81 3.29
C ASN A 151 25.46 -27.94 2.33
N VAL A 152 24.57 -26.95 2.38
CA VAL A 152 23.51 -26.75 1.39
C VAL A 152 23.79 -25.44 0.66
N TYR A 153 23.69 -25.49 -0.65
CA TYR A 153 23.84 -24.34 -1.54
C TYR A 153 22.48 -24.02 -2.12
N VAL A 154 21.97 -22.83 -1.83
CA VAL A 154 20.68 -22.35 -2.34
C VAL A 154 20.85 -21.08 -3.16
N ARG A 155 20.07 -20.94 -4.21
CA ARG A 155 19.94 -19.70 -4.98
C ARG A 155 18.48 -19.47 -5.32
N ALA A 156 18.12 -18.21 -5.56
CA ALA A 156 16.80 -17.83 -6.02
C ALA A 156 16.86 -17.29 -7.45
N ARG A 157 15.75 -17.40 -8.16
CA ARG A 157 15.47 -16.65 -9.39
C ARG A 157 14.27 -15.76 -9.15
N VAL A 158 14.40 -14.48 -9.49
CA VAL A 158 13.34 -13.49 -9.40
C VAL A 158 13.02 -12.98 -10.79
N THR A 159 11.75 -12.99 -11.15
CA THR A 159 11.21 -12.31 -12.33
C THR A 159 10.13 -11.34 -11.87
N GLN A 160 9.90 -10.29 -12.66
CA GLN A 160 8.83 -9.31 -12.45
C GLN A 160 8.01 -9.15 -13.71
N PHE A 161 6.74 -8.83 -13.57
CA PHE A 161 5.94 -8.44 -14.71
C PHE A 161 6.41 -7.06 -15.21
N ASN A 162 6.61 -6.95 -16.53
CA ASN A 162 6.90 -5.68 -17.20
C ASN A 162 5.78 -5.39 -18.20
N PRO A 163 4.87 -4.45 -17.90
CA PRO A 163 3.72 -4.16 -18.77
C PRO A 163 4.12 -3.60 -20.13
N ASN A 164 5.30 -2.96 -20.23
CA ASN A 164 5.81 -2.34 -21.47
C ASN A 164 6.61 -3.31 -22.35
N ALA A 165 6.91 -4.52 -21.86
CA ALA A 165 7.60 -5.52 -22.67
C ALA A 165 6.70 -6.07 -23.78
N ASN A 166 7.32 -6.64 -24.82
CA ASN A 166 6.61 -7.27 -25.92
C ASN A 166 5.57 -6.34 -26.57
N PHE A 167 6.01 -5.15 -26.98
CA PHE A 167 5.17 -4.11 -27.63
C PHE A 167 3.91 -3.71 -26.83
N GLY A 168 4.02 -3.67 -25.49
CA GLY A 168 2.90 -3.30 -24.61
C GLY A 168 1.96 -4.46 -24.26
N LEU A 169 2.21 -5.68 -24.77
CA LEU A 169 1.46 -6.88 -24.39
C LEU A 169 1.86 -7.40 -23.00
N GLY A 170 2.98 -6.90 -22.49
CA GLY A 170 3.55 -7.30 -21.22
C GLY A 170 4.23 -8.66 -21.24
N SER A 171 5.22 -8.84 -20.40
CA SER A 171 5.86 -10.14 -20.19
C SER A 171 6.57 -10.22 -18.84
N TRP A 172 6.90 -11.45 -18.43
CA TRP A 172 7.73 -11.69 -17.25
C TRP A 172 9.21 -11.57 -17.61
N THR A 173 9.89 -10.59 -17.03
CA THR A 173 11.30 -10.29 -17.30
C THR A 173 12.16 -10.62 -16.07
N ASN A 174 13.44 -10.85 -16.28
CA ASN A 174 14.40 -11.05 -15.19
C ASN A 174 14.51 -9.77 -14.35
N SER A 175 14.48 -9.91 -13.03
CA SER A 175 14.58 -8.78 -12.11
C SER A 175 15.97 -8.67 -11.52
N GLN A 176 16.73 -7.67 -11.94
CA GLN A 176 18.08 -7.37 -11.47
C GLN A 176 18.04 -6.49 -10.21
N GLY A 177 19.06 -6.62 -9.37
CA GLY A 177 19.26 -5.72 -8.21
C GLY A 177 18.30 -5.94 -7.05
N ARG A 178 17.47 -7.02 -7.07
CA ARG A 178 16.51 -7.31 -6.00
C ARG A 178 17.21 -8.01 -4.83
N SER A 179 16.96 -7.51 -3.63
CA SER A 179 17.39 -8.19 -2.41
C SER A 179 16.51 -9.41 -2.14
N VAL A 180 17.15 -10.54 -1.87
CA VAL A 180 16.49 -11.82 -1.58
C VAL A 180 17.02 -12.35 -0.27
N ASP A 181 16.12 -12.54 0.69
CA ASP A 181 16.40 -13.20 1.97
C ASP A 181 16.12 -14.69 1.88
N PHE A 182 17.04 -15.49 2.43
CA PHE A 182 16.93 -16.94 2.50
C PHE A 182 16.63 -17.38 3.92
N TYR A 183 15.72 -18.33 4.04
CA TYR A 183 15.29 -18.88 5.33
C TYR A 183 15.42 -20.38 5.35
N GLN A 184 15.78 -20.92 6.53
CA GLN A 184 15.82 -22.34 6.82
C GLN A 184 14.82 -22.65 7.93
N ASN A 185 14.08 -23.75 7.81
CA ASN A 185 13.20 -24.23 8.86
C ASN A 185 13.97 -25.07 9.89
N ARG A 186 14.04 -24.59 11.15
CA ARG A 186 14.72 -25.23 12.29
C ARG A 186 13.85 -25.30 13.54
N SER A 187 12.59 -25.49 13.54
CA SER A 187 11.56 -25.20 14.52
C SER A 187 10.90 -23.85 14.28
N GLY A 188 10.75 -23.49 13.04
CA GLY A 188 10.33 -22.19 12.53
C GLY A 188 11.33 -21.65 11.51
N TRP A 189 10.86 -20.71 10.70
CA TRP A 189 11.65 -20.10 9.64
C TRP A 189 12.64 -19.09 10.22
N LYS A 190 13.95 -19.40 10.10
CA LYS A 190 15.03 -18.49 10.51
C LYS A 190 15.80 -18.02 9.29
N ARG A 191 16.06 -16.72 9.19
CA ARG A 191 16.88 -16.11 8.15
C ARG A 191 18.32 -16.65 8.25
N VAL A 192 18.86 -17.12 7.12
CA VAL A 192 20.21 -17.67 7.04
C VAL A 192 21.15 -16.85 6.16
N GLY A 193 20.65 -15.84 5.48
CA GLY A 193 21.44 -14.89 4.70
C GLY A 193 20.63 -14.18 3.65
N ALA A 194 21.30 -13.28 2.93
CA ALA A 194 20.72 -12.54 1.80
C ALA A 194 21.67 -12.52 0.61
N LYS A 195 21.13 -12.34 -0.58
CA LYS A 195 21.85 -12.15 -1.84
C LYS A 195 21.05 -11.23 -2.76
N THR A 196 21.74 -10.54 -3.66
CA THR A 196 21.13 -9.69 -4.67
C THR A 196 21.07 -10.42 -6.02
N THR A 197 20.01 -10.20 -6.79
CA THR A 197 19.87 -10.80 -8.13
C THR A 197 20.77 -10.10 -9.16
N GLY A 198 21.40 -10.88 -10.01
CA GLY A 198 22.15 -10.41 -11.18
C GLY A 198 21.24 -10.10 -12.39
N LYS A 199 21.85 -9.73 -13.52
CA LYS A 199 21.14 -9.40 -14.79
C LYS A 199 20.21 -10.52 -15.30
N ASN A 200 20.54 -11.77 -15.01
CA ASN A 200 19.73 -12.94 -15.40
C ASN A 200 18.62 -13.29 -14.40
N GLY A 201 18.38 -12.43 -13.39
CA GLY A 201 17.41 -12.64 -12.33
C GLY A 201 17.82 -13.64 -11.26
N TYR A 202 18.98 -14.31 -11.38
CA TYR A 202 19.47 -15.24 -10.37
C TYR A 202 20.34 -14.54 -9.32
N THR A 203 20.25 -15.02 -8.07
CA THR A 203 21.24 -14.71 -7.05
C THR A 203 22.47 -15.61 -7.23
N ALA A 204 23.62 -15.20 -6.68
CA ALA A 204 24.69 -16.15 -6.40
C ALA A 204 24.22 -17.21 -5.39
N TYR A 205 24.91 -18.36 -5.36
CA TYR A 205 24.63 -19.37 -4.34
C TYR A 205 24.98 -18.86 -2.94
N LEU A 206 24.05 -19.08 -2.00
CA LEU A 206 24.28 -18.94 -0.58
C LEU A 206 24.65 -20.32 0.00
N LYS A 207 25.83 -20.43 0.60
CA LYS A 207 26.28 -21.64 1.33
C LYS A 207 25.73 -21.59 2.75
N VAL A 208 25.04 -22.64 3.17
CA VAL A 208 24.46 -22.79 4.52
C VAL A 208 24.97 -24.09 5.13
N LEU A 209 25.58 -24.02 6.31
CA LEU A 209 25.93 -25.21 7.08
C LEU A 209 24.65 -25.86 7.63
N SER A 210 24.37 -27.09 7.20
CA SER A 210 23.16 -27.82 7.56
C SER A 210 23.45 -29.34 7.59
N PRO A 211 23.92 -29.90 8.72
CA PRO A 211 24.21 -31.32 8.83
C PRO A 211 22.97 -32.19 8.59
N ALA A 212 21.81 -31.75 9.00
CA ALA A 212 20.53 -32.43 8.79
C ALA A 212 19.79 -31.89 7.58
N ARG A 213 18.91 -32.73 6.99
CA ARG A 213 17.98 -32.29 5.93
C ARG A 213 17.00 -31.27 6.49
N ARG A 214 16.82 -30.15 5.79
CA ARG A 214 15.98 -29.02 6.18
C ARG A 214 15.22 -28.46 4.99
N SER A 215 14.13 -27.74 5.27
CA SER A 215 13.41 -26.97 4.25
C SER A 215 13.97 -25.55 4.16
N TYR A 216 14.00 -25.04 2.94
CA TYR A 216 14.47 -23.70 2.61
C TYR A 216 13.42 -22.95 1.79
N ARG A 217 13.28 -21.65 2.02
CA ARG A 217 12.49 -20.73 1.19
C ARG A 217 13.25 -19.43 0.99
N ALA A 218 12.84 -18.65 0.00
CA ALA A 218 13.40 -17.35 -0.28
C ALA A 218 12.27 -16.31 -0.36
N THR A 219 12.52 -15.09 0.11
CA THR A 219 11.60 -13.95 0.01
C THR A 219 12.32 -12.82 -0.68
N VAL A 220 11.71 -12.23 -1.71
CA VAL A 220 12.18 -11.00 -2.33
C VAL A 220 11.51 -9.81 -1.66
N SER A 221 12.30 -8.81 -1.28
CA SER A 221 11.80 -7.59 -0.63
C SER A 221 10.99 -6.73 -1.60
N PRO A 222 9.97 -5.99 -1.13
CA PRO A 222 9.23 -5.05 -1.97
C PRO A 222 10.13 -3.88 -2.40
N THR A 223 9.69 -3.21 -3.47
CA THR A 223 10.23 -1.90 -3.90
C THR A 223 9.07 -0.92 -4.08
N PRO A 224 9.33 0.36 -4.38
CA PRO A 224 8.25 1.30 -4.69
C PRO A 224 7.30 0.81 -5.79
N THR A 225 7.80 0.04 -6.78
CA THR A 225 7.05 -0.40 -7.95
C THR A 225 6.78 -1.91 -8.02
N ASN A 226 7.32 -2.71 -7.09
CA ASN A 226 7.17 -4.17 -7.09
C ASN A 226 6.72 -4.69 -5.74
N TRP A 227 5.80 -5.65 -5.73
CA TRP A 227 5.41 -6.37 -4.53
C TRP A 227 6.52 -7.33 -4.08
N ASP A 228 6.52 -7.63 -2.79
CA ASP A 228 7.28 -8.76 -2.23
C ASP A 228 6.66 -10.09 -2.69
N GLN A 229 7.44 -11.16 -2.55
CA GLN A 229 6.99 -12.52 -2.83
C GLN A 229 7.85 -13.52 -2.09
N THR A 230 7.22 -14.61 -1.65
CA THR A 230 7.90 -15.75 -1.02
C THR A 230 7.78 -16.98 -1.92
N SER A 231 8.88 -17.71 -2.09
CA SER A 231 8.92 -18.95 -2.88
C SER A 231 8.21 -20.11 -2.15
N THR A 232 7.80 -21.11 -2.90
CA THR A 232 7.57 -22.45 -2.33
C THR A 232 8.85 -22.97 -1.67
N ALA A 233 8.69 -23.80 -0.65
CA ALA A 233 9.82 -24.38 0.06
C ALA A 233 10.42 -25.58 -0.71
N ILE A 234 11.75 -25.73 -0.63
CA ILE A 234 12.45 -26.91 -1.10
C ILE A 234 13.11 -27.62 0.07
N SER A 235 13.17 -28.95 0.05
CA SER A 235 13.89 -29.76 1.05
C SER A 235 15.24 -30.20 0.52
N ARG A 236 16.32 -30.01 1.29
CA ARG A 236 17.70 -30.38 0.95
C ARG A 236 18.43 -30.96 2.17
#